data_3c07757853286a0bf0bb3e8fc29cef0a
#
_entry.id   3c07757853286a0bf0bb3e8fc29cef0a
#
_cell.length_a   1.000
_cell.length_b   1.000
_cell.length_c   1.000
_cell.angle_alpha   90.00
_cell.angle_beta   90.00
_cell.angle_gamma   90.00
#
_symmetry.space_group_name_H-M   'P 1'
#
loop_
_entity.id
_entity.type
_entity.pdbx_description
1 polymer ?
#
loop_
_entity_poly.entity_id
_entity_poly.type
_entity_poly.pdbx_seq_one_letter_code
_entity_poly.pdbx_strand_id
1 'polypeptide(L)'
;KFRPFLVKEEKILLMALESKDQGEMINALKGLIKACTFEKFDPDNSPLFDLEYIFLRIRSKSVGETSLIRVRCDDNETFADVEIPLEDVNVHVDENHTNKIDITDKIKVIMDYPKVDVAVPGDSEVESFFKLIKSCIWQVVDGETVHERTEMTEAELDEFLGSLSNNHFKQFRTFFETMPRLKYELEYKQPKTGKTEKRTLEGMQSFF
;
A
#
# COMPACT_ATOMS: atom_id res chain seq x y z
N LYS A 1 -12.86 -7.38 14.72
CA LYS A 1 -14.32 -7.16 14.67
C LYS A 1 -14.56 -5.75 14.19
N PHE A 2 -15.44 -5.57 13.18
CA PHE A 2 -15.81 -4.26 12.63
C PHE A 2 -17.32 -4.21 12.37
N ARG A 3 -17.85 -3.00 12.14
CA ARG A 3 -19.22 -2.74 11.66
C ARG A 3 -19.18 -2.09 10.27
N PRO A 4 -20.26 -2.17 9.50
CA PRO A 4 -20.43 -1.33 8.33
C PRO A 4 -20.36 0.16 8.69
N PHE A 5 -19.96 1.01 7.74
CA PHE A 5 -20.05 2.44 7.93
C PHE A 5 -21.50 2.94 7.73
N LEU A 6 -21.81 4.06 8.31
CA LEU A 6 -23.10 4.73 8.24
C LEU A 6 -23.06 5.83 7.18
N VAL A 7 -24.23 6.30 6.73
CA VAL A 7 -24.35 7.39 5.75
C VAL A 7 -23.55 8.64 6.13
N LYS A 8 -23.43 8.94 7.43
CA LYS A 8 -22.63 10.09 7.90
C LYS A 8 -21.13 9.93 7.60
N GLU A 9 -20.60 8.71 7.72
CA GLU A 9 -19.19 8.39 7.42
C GLU A 9 -18.96 8.36 5.92
N GLU A 10 -19.88 7.79 5.16
CA GLU A 10 -19.85 7.83 3.69
C GLU A 10 -19.85 9.27 3.16
N LYS A 11 -20.70 10.13 3.71
CA LYS A 11 -20.73 11.55 3.34
C LYS A 11 -19.39 12.24 3.54
N ILE A 12 -18.71 11.98 4.66
CA ILE A 12 -17.37 12.55 4.93
C ILE A 12 -16.37 12.07 3.88
N LEU A 13 -16.39 10.80 3.53
CA LEU A 13 -15.51 10.22 2.50
C LEU A 13 -15.77 10.85 1.12
N LEU A 14 -17.04 10.99 0.74
CA LEU A 14 -17.42 11.62 -0.53
C LEU A 14 -17.00 13.11 -0.60
N MET A 15 -17.18 13.85 0.48
CA MET A 15 -16.71 15.25 0.56
C MET A 15 -15.19 15.37 0.42
N ALA A 16 -14.44 14.45 1.06
CA ALA A 16 -12.99 14.40 0.92
C ALA A 16 -12.54 14.03 -0.50
N LEU A 17 -13.28 13.15 -1.18
CA LEU A 17 -13.07 12.82 -2.60
C LEU A 17 -13.30 14.05 -3.51
N GLU A 18 -14.35 14.82 -3.25
CA GLU A 18 -14.69 16.02 -4.03
C GLU A 18 -13.67 17.15 -3.86
N SER A 19 -13.06 17.28 -2.68
CA SER A 19 -12.04 18.31 -2.39
C SER A 19 -10.76 18.11 -3.20
N LYS A 20 -10.47 16.88 -3.65
CA LYS A 20 -9.22 16.46 -4.31
C LYS A 20 -7.97 16.71 -3.46
N ASP A 21 -8.13 16.97 -2.17
CA ASP A 21 -7.05 17.10 -1.22
C ASP A 21 -6.68 15.72 -0.66
N GLN A 22 -5.44 15.31 -0.88
CA GLN A 22 -4.96 14.00 -0.45
C GLN A 22 -4.94 13.87 1.08
N GLY A 23 -4.62 14.95 1.79
CA GLY A 23 -4.60 14.96 3.26
C GLY A 23 -6.01 14.79 3.84
N GLU A 24 -7.00 15.49 3.27
CA GLU A 24 -8.40 15.32 3.68
C GLU A 24 -8.90 13.91 3.41
N MET A 25 -8.53 13.32 2.25
CA MET A 25 -8.89 11.95 1.91
C MET A 25 -8.29 10.94 2.90
N ILE A 26 -7.00 11.07 3.21
CA ILE A 26 -6.31 10.21 4.19
C ILE A 26 -6.97 10.33 5.56
N ASN A 27 -7.26 11.54 6.02
CA ASN A 27 -7.90 11.77 7.30
C ASN A 27 -9.32 11.21 7.37
N ALA A 28 -10.11 11.36 6.30
CA ALA A 28 -11.45 10.78 6.19
C ALA A 28 -11.39 9.24 6.26
N LEU A 29 -10.46 8.62 5.53
CA LEU A 29 -10.25 7.18 5.52
C LEU A 29 -9.85 6.66 6.90
N LYS A 30 -8.87 7.30 7.55
CA LYS A 30 -8.43 6.96 8.91
C LYS A 30 -9.58 7.06 9.93
N GLY A 31 -10.32 8.16 9.87
CA GLY A 31 -11.48 8.40 10.76
C GLY A 31 -12.58 7.36 10.58
N LEU A 32 -12.89 7.00 9.32
CA LEU A 32 -13.86 5.95 9.00
C LEU A 32 -13.43 4.59 9.58
N ILE A 33 -12.17 4.20 9.36
CA ILE A 33 -11.64 2.92 9.85
C ILE A 33 -11.66 2.88 11.38
N LYS A 34 -11.20 3.93 12.07
CA LYS A 34 -11.25 4.03 13.54
C LYS A 34 -12.68 3.84 14.04
N ALA A 35 -13.64 4.59 13.51
CA ALA A 35 -15.03 4.50 13.91
C ALA A 35 -15.65 3.11 13.66
N CYS A 36 -15.36 2.50 12.49
CA CYS A 36 -15.90 1.20 12.13
C CYS A 36 -15.25 0.03 12.87
N THR A 37 -14.03 0.19 13.36
CA THR A 37 -13.30 -0.81 14.16
C THR A 37 -13.44 -0.61 15.67
N PHE A 38 -14.29 0.31 16.10
CA PHE A 38 -14.51 0.64 17.54
C PHE A 38 -13.22 1.11 18.21
N GLU A 39 -12.42 1.93 17.54
CA GLU A 39 -11.13 2.46 17.98
C GLU A 39 -10.07 1.37 18.32
N LYS A 40 -10.28 0.12 17.86
CA LYS A 40 -9.37 -1.01 18.14
C LYS A 40 -8.26 -1.20 17.11
N PHE A 41 -8.37 -0.54 15.97
CA PHE A 41 -7.34 -0.53 14.95
C PHE A 41 -6.73 0.87 14.88
N ASP A 42 -5.41 0.92 14.87
CA ASP A 42 -4.65 2.17 14.76
C ASP A 42 -4.17 2.38 13.32
N PRO A 43 -4.89 3.15 12.49
CA PRO A 43 -4.51 3.40 11.11
C PRO A 43 -3.27 4.30 10.96
N ASP A 44 -2.87 5.01 12.03
CA ASP A 44 -1.70 5.88 12.01
C ASP A 44 -0.39 5.08 12.10
N ASN A 45 -0.42 3.93 12.79
CA ASN A 45 0.75 3.09 13.01
C ASN A 45 0.73 1.76 12.23
N SER A 46 -0.33 1.50 11.49
CA SER A 46 -0.47 0.26 10.71
C SER A 46 0.11 0.41 9.29
N PRO A 47 0.63 -0.69 8.71
CA PRO A 47 1.01 -0.73 7.30
C PRO A 47 -0.14 -0.35 6.36
N LEU A 48 0.21 0.28 5.24
CA LEU A 48 -0.77 0.72 4.25
C LEU A 48 -1.67 -0.44 3.75
N PHE A 49 -1.09 -1.60 3.48
CA PHE A 49 -1.85 -2.76 2.98
C PHE A 49 -2.86 -3.30 4.01
N ASP A 50 -2.60 -3.20 5.30
CA ASP A 50 -3.56 -3.57 6.36
C ASP A 50 -4.73 -2.59 6.40
N LEU A 51 -4.43 -1.30 6.28
CA LEU A 51 -5.44 -0.24 6.21
C LEU A 51 -6.33 -0.41 4.99
N GLU A 52 -5.75 -0.65 3.81
CA GLU A 52 -6.45 -0.92 2.57
C GLU A 52 -7.35 -2.16 2.69
N TYR A 53 -6.83 -3.24 3.26
CA TYR A 53 -7.57 -4.48 3.46
C TYR A 53 -8.78 -4.29 4.40
N ILE A 54 -8.59 -3.62 5.52
CA ILE A 54 -9.66 -3.35 6.49
C ILE A 54 -10.73 -2.46 5.85
N PHE A 55 -10.33 -1.40 5.14
CA PHE A 55 -11.27 -0.54 4.43
C PHE A 55 -12.09 -1.33 3.41
N LEU A 56 -11.45 -2.16 2.60
CA LEU A 56 -12.12 -3.00 1.61
C LEU A 56 -13.18 -3.92 2.25
N ARG A 57 -12.85 -4.53 3.40
CA ARG A 57 -13.77 -5.38 4.18
C ARG A 57 -14.94 -4.59 4.78
N ILE A 58 -14.70 -3.40 5.29
CA ILE A 58 -15.75 -2.51 5.80
C ILE A 58 -16.68 -2.09 4.64
N ARG A 59 -16.11 -1.67 3.50
CA ARG A 59 -16.87 -1.27 2.31
C ARG A 59 -17.72 -2.40 1.76
N SER A 60 -17.17 -3.61 1.64
CA SER A 60 -17.90 -4.80 1.19
C SER A 60 -19.18 -5.04 2.00
N LYS A 61 -19.14 -4.81 3.31
CA LYS A 61 -20.30 -4.97 4.20
C LYS A 61 -21.21 -3.74 4.27
N SER A 62 -20.79 -2.62 3.71
CA SER A 62 -21.55 -1.35 3.81
C SER A 62 -22.30 -1.02 2.52
N VAL A 63 -21.66 -1.18 1.37
CA VAL A 63 -22.19 -0.75 0.07
C VAL A 63 -22.55 -1.95 -0.80
N GLY A 64 -21.81 -3.05 -0.69
CA GLY A 64 -22.04 -4.26 -1.48
C GLY A 64 -20.80 -5.13 -1.55
N GLU A 65 -21.03 -6.42 -1.71
CA GLU A 65 -19.98 -7.45 -1.69
C GLU A 65 -19.19 -7.53 -3.01
N THR A 66 -19.66 -6.82 -4.04
CA THR A 66 -19.01 -6.76 -5.35
C THR A 66 -18.66 -5.33 -5.76
N SER A 67 -17.69 -5.19 -6.65
CA SER A 67 -17.32 -3.93 -7.30
C SER A 67 -17.32 -4.13 -8.81
N LEU A 68 -17.94 -3.21 -9.54
CA LEU A 68 -17.92 -3.19 -11.01
C LEU A 68 -16.76 -2.30 -11.45
N ILE A 69 -15.77 -2.87 -12.11
CA ILE A 69 -14.61 -2.15 -12.61
C ILE A 69 -14.57 -2.19 -14.14
N ARG A 70 -14.00 -1.15 -14.73
CA ARG A 70 -13.74 -1.08 -16.16
C ARG A 70 -12.27 -1.35 -16.46
N VAL A 71 -12.00 -2.49 -17.11
CA VAL A 71 -10.66 -2.95 -17.44
C VAL A 71 -10.39 -2.68 -18.92
N ARG A 72 -9.24 -2.08 -19.21
CA ARG A 72 -8.77 -1.94 -20.59
C ARG A 72 -8.16 -3.25 -21.07
N CYS A 73 -8.67 -3.79 -22.18
CA CYS A 73 -8.22 -5.08 -22.74
C CYS A 73 -6.82 -4.98 -23.36
N ASP A 74 -6.21 -6.14 -23.65
CA ASP A 74 -4.85 -6.22 -24.19
C ASP A 74 -4.69 -5.57 -25.57
N ASP A 75 -5.78 -5.39 -26.33
CA ASP A 75 -5.78 -4.65 -27.60
C ASP A 75 -5.61 -3.14 -27.43
N ASN A 76 -5.61 -2.63 -26.22
CA ASN A 76 -5.54 -1.21 -25.85
C ASN A 76 -6.66 -0.30 -26.39
N GLU A 77 -7.71 -0.87 -27.00
CA GLU A 77 -8.85 -0.15 -27.58
C GLU A 77 -10.17 -0.51 -26.91
N THR A 78 -10.31 -1.78 -26.51
CA THR A 78 -11.57 -2.31 -25.94
C THR A 78 -11.55 -2.23 -24.42
N PHE A 79 -12.72 -2.04 -23.83
CA PHE A 79 -12.93 -2.10 -22.38
C PHE A 79 -13.91 -3.19 -22.04
N ALA A 80 -13.66 -3.90 -20.96
CA ALA A 80 -14.55 -4.86 -20.35
C ALA A 80 -15.01 -4.35 -18.99
N ASP A 81 -16.33 -4.37 -18.75
CA ASP A 81 -16.86 -4.12 -17.41
C ASP A 81 -16.96 -5.47 -16.70
N VAL A 82 -16.26 -5.59 -15.57
CA VAL A 82 -16.11 -6.84 -14.84
C VAL A 82 -16.50 -6.65 -13.40
N GLU A 83 -17.33 -7.54 -12.89
CA GLU A 83 -17.72 -7.57 -11.49
C GLU A 83 -16.72 -8.40 -10.67
N ILE A 84 -16.20 -7.82 -9.59
CA ILE A 84 -15.22 -8.44 -8.70
C ILE A 84 -15.85 -8.67 -7.34
N PRO A 85 -15.85 -9.92 -6.81
CA PRO A 85 -16.22 -10.17 -5.43
C PRO A 85 -15.10 -9.64 -4.50
N LEU A 86 -15.45 -8.65 -3.68
CA LEU A 86 -14.46 -7.99 -2.81
C LEU A 86 -13.96 -8.90 -1.68
N GLU A 87 -14.68 -9.96 -1.36
CA GLU A 87 -14.25 -10.96 -0.38
C GLU A 87 -13.06 -11.82 -0.87
N ASP A 88 -12.89 -11.96 -2.19
CA ASP A 88 -11.81 -12.73 -2.79
C ASP A 88 -10.50 -11.92 -2.90
N VAL A 89 -10.58 -10.60 -2.72
CA VAL A 89 -9.39 -9.74 -2.69
C VAL A 89 -8.68 -9.92 -1.36
N ASN A 90 -7.42 -10.35 -1.39
CA ASN A 90 -6.64 -10.63 -0.20
C ASN A 90 -5.26 -9.96 -0.24
N VAL A 91 -4.63 -9.84 0.93
CA VAL A 91 -3.23 -9.46 1.01
C VAL A 91 -2.38 -10.64 0.57
N HIS A 92 -1.60 -10.41 -0.49
CA HIS A 92 -0.62 -11.37 -0.98
C HIS A 92 0.76 -11.02 -0.44
N VAL A 93 1.47 -12.03 0.05
CA VAL A 93 2.86 -11.94 0.50
C VAL A 93 3.70 -12.78 -0.43
N ASP A 94 4.74 -12.20 -1.04
CA ASP A 94 5.70 -12.96 -1.86
C ASP A 94 6.49 -13.93 -0.98
N GLU A 95 6.68 -15.16 -1.44
CA GLU A 95 7.37 -16.21 -0.68
C GLU A 95 8.85 -15.88 -0.39
N ASN A 96 9.45 -15.03 -1.23
CA ASN A 96 10.83 -14.58 -1.09
C ASN A 96 10.96 -13.24 -0.37
N HIS A 97 9.84 -12.69 0.13
CA HIS A 97 9.88 -11.40 0.82
C HIS A 97 10.68 -11.47 2.11
N THR A 98 11.54 -10.49 2.30
CA THR A 98 12.28 -10.27 3.56
C THR A 98 12.33 -8.80 3.88
N ASN A 99 12.16 -8.47 5.15
CA ASN A 99 12.36 -7.12 5.65
C ASN A 99 13.79 -6.83 6.11
N LYS A 100 14.71 -7.79 5.90
CA LYS A 100 16.13 -7.66 6.26
C LYS A 100 16.94 -7.42 5.00
N ILE A 101 17.71 -6.34 4.99
CA ILE A 101 18.60 -5.97 3.89
C ILE A 101 20.03 -6.03 4.40
N ASP A 102 20.83 -6.95 3.85
CA ASP A 102 22.22 -7.12 4.20
C ASP A 102 23.07 -6.09 3.43
N ILE A 103 23.71 -5.17 4.14
CA ILE A 103 24.63 -4.17 3.57
C ILE A 103 26.06 -4.70 3.56
N THR A 104 26.49 -5.26 4.68
CA THR A 104 27.78 -5.95 4.84
C THR A 104 27.56 -7.18 5.73
N ASP A 105 28.63 -7.96 5.96
CA ASP A 105 28.56 -9.08 6.91
C ASP A 105 28.18 -8.65 8.34
N LYS A 106 28.37 -7.37 8.67
CA LYS A 106 28.07 -6.81 10.00
C LYS A 106 26.87 -5.88 10.01
N ILE A 107 26.63 -5.14 8.91
CA ILE A 107 25.60 -4.12 8.85
C ILE A 107 24.37 -4.67 8.15
N LYS A 108 23.24 -4.58 8.82
CA LYS A 108 21.92 -4.97 8.31
C LYS A 108 20.92 -3.85 8.55
N VAL A 109 20.06 -3.62 7.59
CA VAL A 109 18.91 -2.72 7.74
C VAL A 109 17.65 -3.57 7.92
N ILE A 110 16.89 -3.28 8.97
CA ILE A 110 15.57 -3.87 9.19
C ILE A 110 14.54 -2.84 8.73
N MET A 111 13.69 -3.25 7.80
CA MET A 111 12.64 -2.41 7.24
C MET A 111 11.31 -2.61 7.95
N ASP A 112 10.56 -1.53 8.09
CA ASP A 112 9.10 -1.52 8.35
C ASP A 112 8.36 -1.23 7.05
N TYR A 113 7.03 -1.37 7.05
CA TYR A 113 6.22 -1.14 5.86
C TYR A 113 5.71 0.30 5.77
N PRO A 114 5.49 0.82 4.54
CA PRO A 114 4.96 2.15 4.34
C PRO A 114 3.62 2.33 5.05
N LYS A 115 3.48 3.47 5.74
CA LYS A 115 2.22 3.93 6.33
C LYS A 115 1.50 4.85 5.34
N VAL A 116 0.23 5.08 5.57
CA VAL A 116 -0.60 5.87 4.64
C VAL A 116 -0.10 7.31 4.42
N ASP A 117 0.53 7.92 5.43
CA ASP A 117 1.05 9.29 5.34
C ASP A 117 2.31 9.43 4.47
N VAL A 118 2.98 8.32 4.20
CA VAL A 118 4.22 8.28 3.40
C VAL A 118 3.92 8.23 1.89
N ALA A 119 2.70 7.90 1.52
CA ALA A 119 2.29 7.76 0.11
C ALA A 119 2.15 9.11 -0.64
N VAL A 120 2.54 10.23 -0.03
CA VAL A 120 2.48 11.56 -0.67
C VAL A 120 3.64 11.72 -1.66
N PRO A 121 3.38 12.00 -2.95
CA PRO A 121 4.40 12.18 -3.96
C PRO A 121 5.38 13.31 -3.59
N GLY A 122 6.67 13.09 -3.81
CA GLY A 122 7.69 14.13 -3.72
C GLY A 122 7.87 14.88 -5.04
N ASP A 123 8.80 15.82 -5.07
CA ASP A 123 9.08 16.68 -6.23
C ASP A 123 9.69 15.89 -7.42
N SER A 124 10.30 14.73 -7.16
CA SER A 124 10.81 13.81 -8.18
C SER A 124 10.63 12.34 -7.75
N GLU A 125 10.63 11.42 -8.73
CA GLU A 125 10.54 9.97 -8.44
C GLU A 125 11.71 9.49 -7.57
N VAL A 126 12.91 10.02 -7.81
CA VAL A 126 14.11 9.66 -7.06
C VAL A 126 14.00 10.13 -5.61
N GLU A 127 13.66 11.40 -5.39
CA GLU A 127 13.46 11.95 -4.04
C GLU A 127 12.35 11.25 -3.28
N SER A 128 11.24 10.95 -3.97
CA SER A 128 10.12 10.19 -3.39
C SER A 128 10.58 8.80 -2.93
N PHE A 129 11.41 8.12 -3.73
CA PHE A 129 11.93 6.81 -3.38
C PHE A 129 12.90 6.87 -2.18
N PHE A 130 13.79 7.87 -2.11
CA PHE A 130 14.65 8.06 -0.96
C PHE A 130 13.87 8.38 0.32
N LYS A 131 12.86 9.26 0.23
CA LYS A 131 11.95 9.56 1.35
C LYS A 131 11.22 8.28 1.81
N LEU A 132 10.74 7.47 0.86
CA LEU A 132 10.08 6.20 1.16
C LEU A 132 11.02 5.24 1.89
N ILE A 133 12.26 5.05 1.41
CA ILE A 133 13.25 4.21 2.09
C ILE A 133 13.45 4.71 3.53
N LYS A 134 13.76 6.00 3.72
CA LYS A 134 14.03 6.59 5.05
C LYS A 134 12.86 6.40 6.02
N SER A 135 11.63 6.55 5.52
CA SER A 135 10.43 6.37 6.34
C SER A 135 10.16 4.92 6.74
N CYS A 136 10.70 3.96 5.99
CA CYS A 136 10.53 2.53 6.23
C CYS A 136 11.72 1.88 6.92
N ILE A 137 12.83 2.57 7.16
CA ILE A 137 13.90 2.06 8.02
C ILE A 137 13.37 1.99 9.45
N TRP A 138 13.40 0.81 10.05
CA TRP A 138 13.06 0.62 11.46
C TRP A 138 14.32 0.63 12.34
N GLN A 139 15.30 -0.17 11.95
CA GLN A 139 16.57 -0.31 12.70
C GLN A 139 17.73 -0.49 11.73
N VAL A 140 18.91 0.00 12.14
CA VAL A 140 20.20 -0.37 11.54
C VAL A 140 21.00 -1.15 12.58
N VAL A 141 21.34 -2.37 12.26
CA VAL A 141 22.15 -3.25 13.11
C VAL A 141 23.57 -3.23 12.60
N ASP A 142 24.54 -2.86 13.46
CA ASP A 142 25.97 -2.93 13.20
C ASP A 142 26.65 -3.85 14.22
N GLY A 143 26.91 -5.08 13.80
CA GLY A 143 27.41 -6.13 14.68
C GLY A 143 26.46 -6.43 15.84
N GLU A 144 26.85 -6.04 17.05
CA GLU A 144 26.03 -6.20 18.26
C GLU A 144 25.24 -4.93 18.62
N THR A 145 25.46 -3.82 17.91
CA THR A 145 24.80 -2.53 18.18
C THR A 145 23.56 -2.38 17.32
N VAL A 146 22.46 -1.96 17.94
CA VAL A 146 21.20 -1.67 17.25
C VAL A 146 20.91 -0.18 17.37
N HIS A 147 20.73 0.47 16.23
CA HIS A 147 20.34 1.87 16.14
C HIS A 147 18.88 1.94 15.73
N GLU A 148 18.03 2.45 16.62
CA GLU A 148 16.61 2.64 16.34
C GLU A 148 16.42 3.86 15.42
N ARG A 149 15.40 3.79 14.52
CA ARG A 149 15.07 4.93 13.64
C ARG A 149 14.89 6.24 14.38
N THR A 150 14.31 6.19 15.57
CA THR A 150 14.02 7.35 16.42
C THR A 150 15.27 8.03 16.97
N GLU A 151 16.41 7.36 16.96
CA GLU A 151 17.71 7.86 17.41
C GLU A 151 18.54 8.46 16.28
N MET A 152 18.13 8.23 15.01
CA MET A 152 18.84 8.72 13.83
C MET A 152 18.25 10.03 13.33
N THR A 153 19.12 10.97 13.02
CA THR A 153 18.75 12.21 12.35
C THR A 153 18.56 11.99 10.84
N GLU A 154 17.83 12.90 10.18
CA GLU A 154 17.68 12.86 8.73
C GLU A 154 19.04 12.98 8.00
N ALA A 155 19.96 13.78 8.53
CA ALA A 155 21.29 13.95 7.95
C ALA A 155 22.12 12.66 8.02
N GLU A 156 22.09 11.94 9.13
CA GLU A 156 22.77 10.65 9.29
C GLU A 156 22.20 9.60 8.33
N LEU A 157 20.88 9.58 8.13
CA LEU A 157 20.24 8.69 7.16
C LEU A 157 20.61 9.05 5.72
N ASP A 158 20.68 10.34 5.38
CA ASP A 158 21.12 10.78 4.05
C ASP A 158 22.58 10.40 3.78
N GLU A 159 23.46 10.56 4.75
CA GLU A 159 24.87 10.14 4.67
C GLU A 159 24.96 8.60 4.53
N PHE A 160 24.24 7.87 5.37
CA PHE A 160 24.19 6.41 5.31
C PHE A 160 23.72 5.92 3.94
N LEU A 161 22.57 6.39 3.45
CA LEU A 161 22.04 6.00 2.16
C LEU A 161 22.95 6.42 1.00
N GLY A 162 23.59 7.60 1.11
CA GLY A 162 24.56 8.09 0.13
C GLY A 162 25.84 7.25 0.05
N SER A 163 26.18 6.51 1.10
CA SER A 163 27.33 5.60 1.15
C SER A 163 27.07 4.23 0.50
N LEU A 164 25.79 3.91 0.21
CA LEU A 164 25.40 2.59 -0.26
C LEU A 164 25.72 2.38 -1.74
N SER A 165 26.04 1.15 -2.11
CA SER A 165 26.24 0.74 -3.49
C SER A 165 24.91 0.59 -4.26
N ASN A 166 24.98 0.64 -5.59
CA ASN A 166 23.82 0.34 -6.44
C ASN A 166 23.21 -1.05 -6.18
N ASN A 167 23.98 -2.01 -5.73
CA ASN A 167 23.49 -3.34 -5.40
C ASN A 167 22.61 -3.31 -4.13
N HIS A 168 23.00 -2.50 -3.13
CA HIS A 168 22.17 -2.31 -1.95
C HIS A 168 20.85 -1.62 -2.32
N PHE A 169 20.87 -0.61 -3.20
CA PHE A 169 19.65 0.03 -3.70
C PHE A 169 18.70 -0.93 -4.41
N LYS A 170 19.22 -1.93 -5.12
CA LYS A 170 18.37 -2.99 -5.71
C LYS A 170 17.67 -3.81 -4.64
N GLN A 171 18.32 -4.09 -3.50
CA GLN A 171 17.68 -4.83 -2.40
C GLN A 171 16.53 -4.03 -1.77
N PHE A 172 16.70 -2.71 -1.57
CA PHE A 172 15.58 -1.85 -1.13
C PHE A 172 14.43 -1.87 -2.14
N ARG A 173 14.73 -1.79 -3.43
CA ARG A 173 13.70 -1.89 -4.48
C ARG A 173 12.98 -3.23 -4.41
N THR A 174 13.71 -4.34 -4.31
CA THR A 174 13.13 -5.68 -4.17
C THR A 174 12.24 -5.78 -2.93
N PHE A 175 12.62 -5.18 -1.80
CA PHE A 175 11.77 -5.12 -0.61
C PHE A 175 10.40 -4.50 -0.95
N PHE A 176 10.37 -3.31 -1.60
CA PHE A 176 9.12 -2.66 -1.97
C PHE A 176 8.34 -3.39 -3.08
N GLU A 177 9.03 -4.07 -3.99
CA GLU A 177 8.39 -4.87 -5.05
C GLU A 177 7.71 -6.12 -4.51
N THR A 178 8.28 -6.74 -3.47
CA THR A 178 7.81 -8.00 -2.88
C THR A 178 6.99 -7.84 -1.60
N MET A 179 6.91 -6.62 -1.03
CA MET A 179 6.17 -6.38 0.20
C MET A 179 4.69 -6.77 0.08
N PRO A 180 4.03 -7.10 1.20
CA PRO A 180 2.62 -7.44 1.20
C PRO A 180 1.78 -6.34 0.54
N ARG A 181 0.82 -6.73 -0.31
CA ARG A 181 -0.13 -5.82 -0.96
C ARG A 181 -1.45 -6.49 -1.28
N LEU A 182 -2.51 -5.71 -1.39
CA LEU A 182 -3.78 -6.20 -1.90
C LEU A 182 -3.59 -6.67 -3.34
N LYS A 183 -4.04 -7.90 -3.61
CA LYS A 183 -3.93 -8.51 -4.93
C LYS A 183 -5.15 -9.35 -5.26
N TYR A 184 -5.55 -9.28 -6.53
CA TYR A 184 -6.59 -10.11 -7.10
C TYR A 184 -6.25 -10.47 -8.54
N GLU A 185 -6.32 -11.76 -8.89
CA GLU A 185 -6.13 -12.21 -10.25
C GLU A 185 -7.48 -12.25 -10.96
N LEU A 186 -7.67 -11.29 -11.85
CA LEU A 186 -8.87 -11.15 -12.65
C LEU A 186 -8.75 -11.96 -13.92
N GLU A 187 -9.76 -12.79 -14.21
CA GLU A 187 -9.96 -13.44 -15.50
C GLU A 187 -11.26 -12.94 -16.12
N TYR A 188 -11.21 -12.46 -17.36
CA TYR A 188 -12.36 -11.90 -18.04
C TYR A 188 -12.33 -12.20 -19.54
N LYS A 189 -13.49 -12.07 -20.19
CA LYS A 189 -13.61 -12.24 -21.65
C LYS A 189 -13.58 -10.88 -22.35
N GLN A 190 -12.69 -10.75 -23.31
CA GLN A 190 -12.65 -9.57 -24.17
C GLN A 190 -13.95 -9.48 -25.01
N PRO A 191 -14.68 -8.35 -24.96
CA PRO A 191 -16.01 -8.24 -25.56
C PRO A 191 -16.06 -8.44 -27.08
N LYS A 192 -15.02 -8.06 -27.83
CA LYS A 192 -14.98 -8.18 -29.30
C LYS A 192 -14.67 -9.59 -29.79
N THR A 193 -13.72 -10.26 -29.12
CA THR A 193 -13.16 -11.53 -29.63
C THR A 193 -13.63 -12.75 -28.84
N GLY A 194 -14.15 -12.54 -27.63
CA GLY A 194 -14.48 -13.61 -26.70
C GLY A 194 -13.27 -14.33 -26.09
N LYS A 195 -12.05 -13.86 -26.39
CA LYS A 195 -10.82 -14.42 -25.82
C LYS A 195 -10.77 -14.15 -24.32
N THR A 196 -10.35 -15.14 -23.56
CA THR A 196 -10.06 -14.98 -22.14
C THR A 196 -8.74 -14.26 -21.94
N GLU A 197 -8.76 -13.18 -21.16
CA GLU A 197 -7.61 -12.40 -20.74
C GLU A 197 -7.46 -12.46 -19.23
N LYS A 198 -6.23 -12.31 -18.73
CA LYS A 198 -5.93 -12.29 -17.30
C LYS A 198 -5.23 -10.99 -16.95
N ARG A 199 -5.57 -10.44 -15.79
CA ARG A 199 -4.93 -9.24 -15.26
C ARG A 199 -4.80 -9.32 -13.75
N THR A 200 -3.66 -8.92 -13.24
CA THR A 200 -3.48 -8.74 -11.82
C THR A 200 -3.87 -7.31 -11.44
N LEU A 201 -4.74 -7.19 -10.47
CA LEU A 201 -5.13 -5.94 -9.84
C LEU A 201 -4.38 -5.81 -8.51
N GLU A 202 -3.75 -4.67 -8.28
CA GLU A 202 -2.95 -4.43 -7.07
C GLU A 202 -3.30 -3.08 -6.46
N GLY A 203 -3.32 -3.04 -5.10
CA GLY A 203 -3.66 -1.85 -4.33
C GLY A 203 -5.14 -1.51 -4.36
N MET A 204 -5.60 -0.77 -3.36
CA MET A 204 -7.01 -0.44 -3.16
C MET A 204 -7.65 0.25 -4.37
N GLN A 205 -6.94 1.15 -5.05
CA GLN A 205 -7.45 1.94 -6.18
C GLN A 205 -7.88 1.08 -7.38
N SER A 206 -7.37 -0.14 -7.50
CA SER A 206 -7.72 -1.05 -8.59
C SER A 206 -9.13 -1.66 -8.45
N PHE A 207 -9.79 -1.44 -7.32
CA PHE A 207 -11.09 -2.05 -6.98
C PHE A 207 -12.24 -1.04 -6.93
N PHE A 208 -12.02 0.20 -7.44
CA PHE A 208 -13.02 1.28 -7.44
C PHE A 208 -13.10 2.04 -8.76
#